data_976924d6ab25acaa490bec219193d236
#
_entry.id   976924d6ab25acaa490bec219193d236
#
_cell.length_a   1.000
_cell.length_b   1.000
_cell.length_c   1.000
_cell.angle_alpha   90.00
_cell.angle_beta   90.00
_cell.angle_gamma   90.00
#
_symmetry.space_group_name_H-M   'P 1'
#
loop_
_entity.id
_entity.type
_entity.pdbx_description
1 polymer ?
#
loop_
_entity_poly.entity_id
_entity_poly.type
_entity_poly.pdbx_seq_one_letter_code
_entity_poly.pdbx_strand_id
1 'polypeptide(L)'
;MRKKNMVIEFAFHMQNAERKYMRTVYIADDGKEFDDEWECKDYEWKLNHHHLNDVRIYDKDEMILRDVFSEDTYNNVVKIIVPNNYAATDMKELADYTGYCYYAHITEAGTWIFEENGTDGKFVKVGD
;
A
#
# COMPACT_ATOMS: atom_id res chain seq x y z
N MET A 1 -15.48 -1.31 -2.17
CA MET A 1 -15.36 -2.43 -3.14
C MET A 1 -16.74 -2.98 -3.46
N ARG A 2 -16.99 -3.28 -4.71
CA ARG A 2 -18.22 -3.93 -5.15
C ARG A 2 -17.89 -5.28 -5.75
N LYS A 3 -18.77 -6.24 -5.53
CA LYS A 3 -18.66 -7.58 -6.07
C LYS A 3 -19.69 -7.78 -7.17
N LYS A 4 -19.27 -8.30 -8.30
CA LYS A 4 -20.14 -8.55 -9.43
C LYS A 4 -19.89 -9.95 -9.98
N ASN A 5 -20.96 -10.69 -10.22
CA ASN A 5 -20.89 -11.97 -10.91
C ASN A 5 -21.14 -11.74 -12.41
N MET A 6 -20.24 -12.23 -13.23
CA MET A 6 -20.32 -12.14 -14.67
C MET A 6 -20.57 -13.51 -15.26
N VAL A 7 -21.47 -13.57 -16.25
CA VAL A 7 -21.66 -14.77 -17.06
C VAL A 7 -20.75 -14.67 -18.27
N ILE A 8 -19.89 -15.67 -18.44
CA ILE A 8 -19.01 -15.78 -19.60
C ILE A 8 -19.54 -16.90 -20.48
N GLU A 9 -19.75 -16.58 -21.75
CA GLU A 9 -20.23 -17.55 -22.75
C GLU A 9 -19.09 -17.93 -23.68
N PHE A 10 -18.92 -19.24 -23.90
CA PHE A 10 -17.98 -19.77 -24.86
C PHE A 10 -18.74 -20.63 -25.88
N ALA A 11 -18.47 -20.39 -27.15
CA ALA A 11 -18.97 -21.22 -28.24
C ALA A 11 -17.85 -22.17 -28.71
N PHE A 12 -18.14 -23.47 -28.70
CA PHE A 12 -17.22 -24.48 -29.21
C PHE A 12 -17.73 -24.92 -30.58
N HIS A 13 -16.96 -24.61 -31.62
CA HIS A 13 -17.31 -24.89 -33.03
C HIS A 13 -17.53 -26.37 -33.32
N MET A 14 -16.87 -27.25 -32.61
CA MET A 14 -16.89 -28.68 -32.91
C MET A 14 -18.15 -29.40 -32.44
N GLN A 15 -18.96 -28.81 -31.59
CA GLN A 15 -20.13 -29.48 -31.02
C GLN A 15 -21.35 -28.58 -30.88
N ASN A 16 -21.28 -27.37 -31.41
CA ASN A 16 -22.33 -26.36 -31.25
C ASN A 16 -22.81 -26.18 -29.81
N ALA A 17 -21.92 -26.45 -28.85
CA ALA A 17 -22.23 -26.38 -27.44
C ALA A 17 -21.83 -25.02 -26.90
N GLU A 18 -22.78 -24.29 -26.36
CA GLU A 18 -22.51 -23.09 -25.57
C GLU A 18 -22.27 -23.51 -24.13
N ARG A 19 -21.16 -23.05 -23.58
CA ARG A 19 -20.88 -23.20 -22.16
C ARG A 19 -20.94 -21.85 -21.50
N LYS A 20 -21.69 -21.79 -20.37
CA LYS A 20 -21.82 -20.60 -19.57
C LYS A 20 -21.07 -20.80 -18.25
N TYR A 21 -20.24 -19.83 -17.92
CA TYR A 21 -19.52 -19.81 -16.66
C TYR A 21 -19.89 -18.57 -15.87
N MET A 22 -20.07 -18.77 -14.57
CA MET A 22 -20.19 -17.64 -13.65
C MET A 22 -18.80 -17.25 -13.18
N ARG A 23 -18.45 -15.98 -13.36
CA ARG A 23 -17.22 -15.40 -12.87
C ARG A 23 -17.55 -14.28 -11.89
N THR A 24 -16.87 -14.29 -10.74
CA THR A 24 -16.97 -13.21 -9.78
C THR A 24 -15.92 -12.14 -10.10
N VAL A 25 -16.38 -10.91 -10.15
CA VAL A 25 -15.52 -9.75 -10.38
C VAL A 25 -15.65 -8.82 -9.19
N TYR A 26 -14.53 -8.33 -8.69
CA TYR A 26 -14.45 -7.37 -7.61
C TYR A 26 -14.14 -6.00 -8.20
N ILE A 27 -14.98 -5.01 -7.89
CA ILE A 27 -14.91 -3.69 -8.50
C ILE A 27 -14.48 -2.69 -7.43
N ALA A 28 -13.33 -2.06 -7.65
CA ALA A 28 -12.82 -1.00 -6.80
C ALA A 28 -13.68 0.28 -6.93
N ASP A 29 -13.54 1.19 -5.97
CA ASP A 29 -14.34 2.41 -5.92
C ASP A 29 -14.16 3.32 -7.14
N ASP A 30 -13.00 3.24 -7.81
CA ASP A 30 -12.74 3.98 -9.05
C ASP A 30 -13.21 3.25 -10.30
N GLY A 31 -13.81 2.06 -10.15
CA GLY A 31 -14.34 1.26 -11.24
C GLY A 31 -13.40 0.20 -11.80
N LYS A 32 -12.16 0.13 -11.33
CA LYS A 32 -11.21 -0.89 -11.78
C LYS A 32 -11.65 -2.28 -11.34
N GLU A 33 -11.58 -3.26 -12.24
CA GLU A 33 -12.03 -4.62 -12.01
C GLU A 33 -10.89 -5.57 -11.70
N PHE A 34 -11.14 -6.52 -10.80
CA PHE A 34 -10.19 -7.54 -10.38
C PHE A 34 -10.88 -8.90 -10.28
N ASP A 35 -10.15 -9.95 -10.58
CA ASP A 35 -10.62 -11.32 -10.38
C ASP A 35 -10.39 -11.81 -8.96
N ASP A 36 -9.45 -11.19 -8.23
CA ASP A 36 -9.07 -11.53 -6.87
C ASP A 36 -9.55 -10.46 -5.90
N GLU A 37 -10.27 -10.87 -4.85
CA GLU A 37 -10.78 -9.98 -3.82
C GLU A 37 -9.67 -9.25 -3.08
N TRP A 38 -8.57 -9.95 -2.77
CA TRP A 38 -7.43 -9.35 -2.07
C TRP A 38 -6.72 -8.30 -2.90
N GLU A 39 -6.55 -8.56 -4.20
CA GLU A 39 -5.95 -7.56 -5.10
C GLU A 39 -6.81 -6.30 -5.17
N CYS A 40 -8.14 -6.46 -5.20
CA CYS A 40 -9.05 -5.34 -5.22
C CYS A 40 -8.98 -4.53 -3.92
N LYS A 41 -9.00 -5.21 -2.77
CA LYS A 41 -8.91 -4.56 -1.46
C LYS A 41 -7.57 -3.84 -1.27
N ASP A 42 -6.47 -4.46 -1.68
CA ASP A 42 -5.13 -3.86 -1.59
C ASP A 42 -5.05 -2.62 -2.48
N TYR A 43 -5.57 -2.71 -3.69
CA TYR A 43 -5.65 -1.59 -4.62
C TYR A 43 -6.45 -0.42 -4.01
N GLU A 44 -7.62 -0.70 -3.44
CA GLU A 44 -8.44 0.34 -2.81
C GLU A 44 -7.75 0.97 -1.60
N TRP A 45 -7.07 0.15 -0.80
CA TRP A 45 -6.32 0.66 0.34
C TRP A 45 -5.27 1.67 -0.11
N LYS A 46 -4.49 1.32 -1.14
CA LYS A 46 -3.45 2.20 -1.71
C LYS A 46 -4.05 3.44 -2.35
N LEU A 47 -5.19 3.30 -3.02
CA LEU A 47 -5.90 4.43 -3.63
C LEU A 47 -6.36 5.43 -2.56
N ASN A 48 -6.88 4.94 -1.44
CA ASN A 48 -7.36 5.77 -0.33
C ASN A 48 -6.22 6.32 0.54
N HIS A 49 -5.00 5.85 0.34
CA HIS A 49 -3.80 6.28 1.06
C HIS A 49 -2.74 6.81 0.09
N HIS A 50 -3.18 7.51 -0.95
CA HIS A 50 -2.30 7.98 -2.03
C HIS A 50 -1.29 9.05 -1.58
N HIS A 51 -1.49 9.68 -0.44
CA HIS A 51 -0.52 10.64 0.12
C HIS A 51 0.83 9.97 0.45
N LEU A 52 0.85 8.64 0.57
CA LEU A 52 2.10 7.88 0.70
C LEU A 52 3.04 8.06 -0.51
N ASN A 53 2.49 8.38 -1.67
CA ASN A 53 3.29 8.63 -2.88
C ASN A 53 4.18 9.87 -2.75
N ASP A 54 3.86 10.77 -1.86
CA ASP A 54 4.61 12.02 -1.64
C ASP A 54 5.65 11.89 -0.52
N VAL A 55 5.65 10.78 0.20
CA VAL A 55 6.62 10.49 1.25
C VAL A 55 7.94 10.11 0.61
N ARG A 56 9.04 10.61 1.15
CA ARG A 56 10.41 10.29 0.70
C ARG A 56 11.12 9.48 1.77
N ILE A 57 11.63 8.33 1.38
CA ILE A 57 12.30 7.38 2.26
C ILE A 57 13.72 7.18 1.78
N TYR A 58 14.68 7.23 2.69
CA TYR A 58 16.09 7.12 2.36
C TYR A 58 16.79 6.08 3.23
N ASP A 59 17.75 5.37 2.64
CA ASP A 59 18.62 4.46 3.37
C ASP A 59 19.84 5.19 3.95
N LYS A 60 20.76 4.44 4.57
CA LYS A 60 21.97 4.98 5.20
C LYS A 60 22.92 5.68 4.22
N ASP A 61 22.84 5.34 2.94
CA ASP A 61 23.66 5.91 1.86
C ASP A 61 22.96 7.06 1.14
N GLU A 62 21.85 7.55 1.71
CA GLU A 62 21.00 8.61 1.16
C GLU A 62 20.35 8.23 -0.17
N MET A 63 20.25 6.94 -0.45
CA MET A 63 19.53 6.44 -1.62
C MET A 63 18.04 6.36 -1.34
N ILE A 64 17.23 6.82 -2.30
CA ILE A 64 15.79 6.79 -2.15
C ILE A 64 15.25 5.36 -2.26
N LEU A 65 14.38 5.00 -1.31
CA LEU A 65 13.67 3.72 -1.30
C LEU A 65 12.23 3.99 -1.74
N ARG A 66 11.81 3.36 -2.82
CA ARG A 66 10.56 3.76 -3.52
C ARG A 66 9.30 3.04 -3.05
N ASP A 67 9.44 1.87 -2.47
CA ASP A 67 8.28 1.05 -2.10
C ASP A 67 8.11 0.97 -0.59
N VAL A 68 7.20 1.77 -0.05
CA VAL A 68 6.92 1.82 1.40
C VAL A 68 6.30 0.52 1.92
N PHE A 69 5.75 -0.30 1.03
CA PHE A 69 5.13 -1.58 1.40
C PHE A 69 6.14 -2.71 1.47
N SER A 70 7.35 -2.50 0.96
CA SER A 70 8.39 -3.53 0.93
C SER A 70 9.03 -3.70 2.30
N GLU A 71 9.18 -4.96 2.72
CA GLU A 71 9.95 -5.30 3.92
C GLU A 71 11.40 -4.85 3.80
N ASP A 72 11.98 -4.96 2.61
CA ASP A 72 13.34 -4.52 2.34
C ASP A 72 13.50 -3.01 2.59
N THR A 73 12.56 -2.20 2.12
CA THR A 73 12.51 -0.76 2.43
C THR A 73 12.43 -0.53 3.93
N TYR A 74 11.53 -1.23 4.61
CA TYR A 74 11.32 -1.08 6.04
C TYR A 74 12.59 -1.42 6.83
N ASN A 75 13.31 -2.45 6.41
CA ASN A 75 14.53 -2.89 7.09
C ASN A 75 15.74 -1.98 6.84
N ASN A 76 15.71 -1.14 5.82
CA ASN A 76 16.84 -0.30 5.42
C ASN A 76 16.58 1.20 5.58
N VAL A 77 15.37 1.61 5.92
CA VAL A 77 15.07 3.03 6.07
C VAL A 77 15.77 3.63 7.28
N VAL A 78 16.36 4.82 7.07
CA VAL A 78 16.95 5.61 8.16
C VAL A 78 16.40 7.02 8.24
N LYS A 79 15.79 7.53 7.16
CA LYS A 79 15.22 8.87 7.11
C LYS A 79 13.93 8.86 6.31
N ILE A 80 12.92 9.54 6.83
CA ILE A 80 11.63 9.72 6.16
C ILE A 80 11.27 11.20 6.17
N ILE A 81 10.92 11.73 5.00
CA ILE A 81 10.42 13.09 4.86
C ILE A 81 8.93 13.00 4.53
N VAL A 82 8.12 13.59 5.40
CA VAL A 82 6.65 13.58 5.29
C VAL A 82 6.19 15.00 4.98
N PRO A 83 5.63 15.25 3.80
CA PRO A 83 5.37 16.62 3.32
C PRO A 83 4.19 17.31 3.99
N ASN A 84 3.22 16.56 4.51
CA ASN A 84 2.01 17.12 5.13
C ASN A 84 1.39 16.13 6.11
N ASN A 85 0.39 16.60 6.85
CA ASN A 85 -0.26 15.77 7.87
C ASN A 85 -1.16 14.68 7.30
N TYR A 86 -1.62 14.81 6.06
CA TYR A 86 -2.35 13.73 5.38
C TYR A 86 -1.44 12.53 5.15
N ALA A 87 -0.22 12.80 4.70
CA ALA A 87 0.79 11.75 4.52
C ALA A 87 1.20 11.13 5.86
N ALA A 88 1.28 11.91 6.92
CA ALA A 88 1.57 11.40 8.27
C ALA A 88 0.46 10.47 8.75
N THR A 89 -0.79 10.81 8.51
CA THR A 89 -1.93 9.95 8.84
C THR A 89 -1.85 8.64 8.05
N ASP A 90 -1.53 8.72 6.76
CA ASP A 90 -1.37 7.54 5.92
C ASP A 90 -0.21 6.65 6.40
N MET A 91 0.89 7.24 6.89
CA MET A 91 2.01 6.47 7.47
C MET A 91 1.57 5.70 8.71
N LYS A 92 0.77 6.30 9.58
CA LYS A 92 0.25 5.63 10.76
C LYS A 92 -0.66 4.45 10.38
N GLU A 93 -1.54 4.66 9.42
CA GLU A 93 -2.42 3.61 8.92
C GLU A 93 -1.65 2.51 8.18
N LEU A 94 -0.56 2.88 7.50
CA LEU A 94 0.35 1.92 6.87
C LEU A 94 0.97 0.98 7.90
N ALA A 95 1.37 1.52 9.06
CA ALA A 95 1.91 0.70 10.14
C ALA A 95 0.91 -0.40 10.57
N ASP A 96 -0.36 -0.03 10.70
CA ASP A 96 -1.42 -0.99 11.06
C ASP A 96 -1.68 -1.99 9.94
N TYR A 97 -1.68 -1.54 8.70
CA TYR A 97 -1.97 -2.38 7.54
C TYR A 97 -0.89 -3.43 7.26
N THR A 98 0.37 -3.03 7.40
CA THR A 98 1.53 -3.89 7.09
C THR A 98 2.11 -4.61 8.31
N GLY A 99 1.86 -4.11 9.51
CA GLY A 99 2.54 -4.55 10.72
C GLY A 99 3.92 -3.90 10.91
N TYR A 100 4.30 -2.95 10.06
CA TYR A 100 5.57 -2.21 10.16
C TYR A 100 5.47 -1.12 11.21
N CYS A 101 5.57 -1.53 12.47
CA CYS A 101 5.18 -0.72 13.64
C CYS A 101 5.98 0.57 13.83
N TYR A 102 7.22 0.66 13.35
CA TYR A 102 8.02 1.88 13.49
C TYR A 102 7.44 3.05 12.71
N TYR A 103 6.69 2.80 11.63
CA TYR A 103 6.02 3.87 10.88
C TYR A 103 4.97 4.60 11.70
N ALA A 104 4.43 3.96 12.75
CA ALA A 104 3.46 4.60 13.64
C ALA A 104 4.06 5.71 14.52
N HIS A 105 5.39 5.78 14.63
CA HIS A 105 6.07 6.85 15.34
C HIS A 105 5.97 8.20 14.63
N ILE A 106 5.67 8.17 13.33
CA ILE A 106 5.54 9.38 12.51
C ILE A 106 4.13 9.93 12.70
N THR A 107 4.03 11.02 13.45
CA THR A 107 2.75 11.57 13.91
C THR A 107 2.37 12.89 13.25
N GLU A 108 3.31 13.53 12.55
CA GLU A 108 3.08 14.80 11.87
C GLU A 108 4.03 14.97 10.71
N ALA A 109 3.79 15.98 9.87
CA ALA A 109 4.70 16.34 8.80
C ALA A 109 6.07 16.73 9.34
N GLY A 110 7.12 16.46 8.56
CA GLY A 110 8.48 16.82 8.90
C GLY A 110 9.48 15.77 8.46
N THR A 111 10.71 15.95 8.91
CA THR A 111 11.81 15.02 8.67
C THR A 111 12.02 14.17 9.92
N TRP A 112 12.02 12.86 9.71
CA TRP A 112 12.15 11.87 10.78
C TRP A 112 13.36 10.99 10.54
N ILE A 113 14.16 10.76 11.59
CA ILE A 113 15.34 9.91 11.54
C ILE A 113 15.17 8.74 12.49
N PHE A 114 15.57 7.55 12.03
CA PHE A 114 15.53 6.36 12.85
C PHE A 114 16.70 6.38 13.83
N GLU A 115 16.40 6.28 15.12
CA GLU A 115 17.37 6.15 16.19
C GLU A 115 17.28 4.75 16.80
N GLU A 116 18.39 4.05 16.86
CA GLU A 116 18.51 2.80 17.57
C GLU A 116 18.86 3.06 19.02
N ASN A 117 18.21 2.34 19.92
CA ASN A 117 18.38 2.50 21.35
C ASN A 117 18.46 1.10 21.99
N GLY A 118 19.64 0.50 21.93
CA GLY A 118 19.84 -0.89 22.35
C GLY A 118 19.20 -1.86 21.36
N THR A 119 18.23 -2.64 21.81
CA THR A 119 17.47 -3.59 20.97
C THR A 119 16.26 -2.95 20.32
N ASP A 120 15.89 -1.74 20.73
CA ASP A 120 14.75 -1.01 20.21
C ASP A 120 15.19 0.13 19.29
N GLY A 121 14.24 0.59 18.48
CA GLY A 121 14.43 1.75 17.63
C GLY A 121 13.16 2.56 17.54
N LYS A 122 13.30 3.81 17.12
CA LYS A 122 12.17 4.70 16.86
C LYS A 122 12.54 5.79 15.87
N PHE A 123 11.54 6.30 15.17
CA PHE A 123 11.70 7.52 14.39
C PHE A 123 11.53 8.74 15.29
N VAL A 124 12.43 9.69 15.13
CA VAL A 124 12.43 10.94 15.90
C VAL A 124 12.39 12.10 14.91
N LYS A 125 11.52 13.05 15.16
CA LYS A 125 11.42 14.25 14.31
C LYS A 125 12.62 15.14 14.54
N VAL A 126 13.32 15.50 13.45
CA VAL A 126 14.52 16.34 13.50
C VAL A 126 14.38 17.65 12.73
N GLY A 127 13.32 17.82 11.96
CA GLY A 127 13.09 19.05 11.20
C GLY A 127 11.71 19.06 10.55
N ASP A 128 11.39 20.18 9.97
CA ASP A 128 10.12 20.39 9.26
C ASP A 128 10.18 19.93 7.80
#